data_20ef622fa9f476f297dddbb72fb6c14d
#
_entry.id   20ef622fa9f476f297dddbb72fb6c14d
#
_cell.length_a   1.000
_cell.length_b   1.000
_cell.length_c   1.000
_cell.angle_alpha   90.00
_cell.angle_beta   90.00
_cell.angle_gamma   90.00
#
_symmetry.space_group_name_H-M   'P 1'
#
loop_
_entity.id
_entity.type
_entity.pdbx_description
1 polymer ?
#
loop_
_entity_poly.entity_id
_entity_poly.type
_entity_poly.pdbx_seq_one_letter_code
_entity_poly.pdbx_strand_id
1 'polypeptide(L)'
;LWSDIDMIIPVPLHWTRQWKRGYNQAEVIARAAAEALGVPVRTDILMRKRRTKTQIKLDIKEKAQNVAGAFAVTEDARAIFRNGGTVRHIVLLDDVFTTGSTLGACFRALRSVFPPTVRISVVTLGYVER
;
A
#
# COMPACT_ATOMS: atom_id res chain seq x y z
N LEU A 1 2.77 -16.67 -13.95
CA LEU A 1 1.88 -15.68 -13.35
C LEU A 1 2.61 -14.80 -12.34
N TRP A 2 3.49 -15.40 -11.55
CA TRP A 2 4.24 -14.70 -10.51
C TRP A 2 5.71 -14.52 -10.84
N SER A 3 6.11 -14.83 -12.06
CA SER A 3 7.51 -14.82 -12.48
C SER A 3 8.07 -13.45 -12.82
N ASP A 4 7.19 -12.45 -13.02
CA ASP A 4 7.57 -11.10 -13.44
C ASP A 4 7.37 -10.05 -12.35
N ILE A 5 7.31 -10.47 -11.08
CA ILE A 5 7.15 -9.55 -9.97
C ILE A 5 8.43 -8.73 -9.79
N ASP A 6 8.30 -7.42 -9.79
CA ASP A 6 9.43 -6.52 -9.57
C ASP A 6 9.63 -6.17 -8.11
N MET A 7 8.54 -6.09 -7.35
CA MET A 7 8.61 -5.69 -5.95
C MET A 7 7.33 -6.04 -5.21
N ILE A 8 7.45 -6.14 -3.89
CA ILE A 8 6.32 -6.28 -2.98
C ILE A 8 6.24 -5.00 -2.15
N ILE A 9 5.06 -4.39 -2.12
CA ILE A 9 4.81 -3.18 -1.35
C ILE A 9 3.81 -3.52 -0.25
N PRO A 10 4.24 -3.53 1.03
CA PRO A 10 3.30 -3.72 2.13
C PRO A 10 2.49 -2.46 2.37
N VAL A 11 1.22 -2.63 2.72
CA VAL A 11 0.36 -1.50 3.10
C VAL A 11 0.95 -0.84 4.34
N PRO A 12 1.18 0.50 4.32
CA PRO A 12 1.72 1.19 5.49
C PRO A 12 0.75 1.17 6.65
N LEU A 13 1.25 0.79 7.82
CA LEU A 13 0.45 0.79 9.02
C LEU A 13 0.30 2.21 9.56
N HIS A 14 -0.86 2.50 10.17
CA HIS A 14 -1.03 3.77 10.85
C HIS A 14 0.05 3.90 11.94
N TRP A 15 0.70 5.07 12.03
CA TRP A 15 1.82 5.26 12.94
C TRP A 15 1.49 4.94 14.41
N THR A 16 0.25 5.20 14.87
CA THR A 16 -0.16 4.88 16.23
C THR A 16 -0.25 3.38 16.47
N ARG A 17 -0.71 2.64 15.48
CA ARG A 17 -0.77 1.17 15.57
C ARG A 17 0.62 0.56 15.53
N GLN A 18 1.49 1.08 14.69
CA GLN A 18 2.87 0.61 14.63
C GLN A 18 3.59 0.88 15.95
N TRP A 19 3.35 2.03 16.55
CA TRP A 19 3.91 2.36 17.85
C TRP A 19 3.48 1.36 18.93
N LYS A 20 2.19 0.98 18.96
CA LYS A 20 1.66 0.02 19.92
C LYS A 20 2.15 -1.39 19.68
N ARG A 21 2.25 -1.81 18.43
CA ARG A 21 2.67 -3.17 18.06
C ARG A 21 4.18 -3.34 18.00
N GLY A 22 4.90 -2.24 17.77
CA GLY A 22 6.33 -2.28 17.55
C GLY A 22 6.76 -2.67 16.15
N TYR A 23 5.82 -3.07 15.28
CA TYR A 23 6.12 -3.46 13.89
C TYR A 23 4.88 -3.41 13.02
N ASN A 24 5.12 -3.39 11.70
CA ASN A 24 4.07 -3.50 10.70
C ASN A 24 3.92 -4.97 10.29
N GLN A 25 2.75 -5.55 10.59
CA GLN A 25 2.47 -6.96 10.28
C GLN A 25 2.57 -7.24 8.78
N ALA A 26 2.03 -6.36 7.94
CA ALA A 26 2.11 -6.51 6.49
C ALA A 26 3.55 -6.53 6.00
N GLU A 27 4.41 -5.70 6.59
CA GLU A 27 5.84 -5.68 6.23
C GLU A 27 6.52 -7.00 6.58
N VAL A 28 6.23 -7.56 7.75
CA VAL A 28 6.79 -8.86 8.17
C VAL A 28 6.44 -9.95 7.16
N ILE A 29 5.17 -10.01 6.78
CA ILE A 29 4.67 -10.97 5.81
C ILE A 29 5.30 -10.74 4.43
N ALA A 30 5.40 -9.48 4.02
CA ALA A 30 5.98 -9.11 2.74
C ALA A 30 7.44 -9.54 2.65
N ARG A 31 8.21 -9.37 3.71
CA ARG A 31 9.63 -9.76 3.73
C ARG A 31 9.79 -11.28 3.61
N ALA A 32 8.93 -12.05 4.27
CA ALA A 32 8.96 -13.50 4.15
C ALA A 32 8.62 -13.95 2.73
N ALA A 33 7.60 -13.37 2.12
CA ALA A 33 7.21 -13.68 0.76
C ALA A 33 8.29 -13.26 -0.25
N ALA A 34 8.88 -12.11 -0.04
CA ALA A 34 9.93 -11.58 -0.91
C ALA A 34 11.17 -12.47 -0.90
N GLU A 35 11.54 -12.97 0.27
CA GLU A 35 12.66 -13.90 0.40
C GLU A 35 12.40 -15.18 -0.40
N ALA A 36 11.19 -15.72 -0.28
CA ALA A 36 10.82 -16.93 -1.01
C ALA A 36 10.79 -16.72 -2.52
N LEU A 37 10.40 -15.53 -2.99
CA LEU A 37 10.27 -15.22 -4.42
C LEU A 37 11.52 -14.59 -5.03
N GLY A 38 12.48 -14.17 -4.20
CA GLY A 38 13.70 -13.51 -4.68
C GLY A 38 13.46 -12.10 -5.20
N VAL A 39 12.50 -11.37 -4.63
CA VAL A 39 12.16 -10.00 -5.03
C VAL A 39 12.31 -9.03 -3.86
N PRO A 40 12.52 -7.73 -4.11
CA PRO A 40 12.67 -6.77 -3.03
C PRO A 40 11.33 -6.36 -2.42
N VAL A 41 11.39 -6.02 -1.13
CA VAL A 41 10.29 -5.31 -0.44
C VAL A 41 10.60 -3.82 -0.48
N ARG A 42 9.63 -3.02 -0.88
CA ARG A 42 9.80 -1.57 -0.95
C ARG A 42 8.83 -0.90 0.03
N THR A 43 9.38 -0.33 1.08
CA THR A 43 8.61 0.41 2.09
C THR A 43 8.72 1.92 1.89
N ASP A 44 9.42 2.36 0.86
CA ASP A 44 9.71 3.74 0.55
C ASP A 44 8.87 4.32 -0.59
N ILE A 45 7.90 3.57 -1.09
CA ILE A 45 7.08 3.98 -2.24
C ILE A 45 5.72 4.51 -1.79
N LEU A 46 5.03 3.77 -0.94
CA LEU A 46 3.69 4.09 -0.49
C LEU A 46 3.74 4.61 0.94
N MET A 47 3.07 5.72 1.20
CA MET A 47 3.03 6.32 2.52
C MET A 47 1.60 6.59 2.95
N ARG A 48 1.38 6.57 4.27
CA ARG A 48 0.12 7.03 4.86
C ARG A 48 0.30 8.51 5.21
N LYS A 49 -0.59 9.34 4.70
CA LYS A 49 -0.52 10.78 4.96
C LYS A 49 -0.91 11.08 6.41
N ARG A 50 -0.20 12.04 7.02
CA ARG A 50 -0.62 12.62 8.27
C ARG A 50 -1.75 13.62 8.00
N ARG A 51 -2.78 13.57 8.83
CA ARG A 51 -3.93 14.44 8.67
C ARG A 51 -3.89 15.56 9.69
N THR A 52 -4.28 16.77 9.26
CA THR A 52 -4.46 17.90 10.16
C THR A 52 -5.72 17.67 11.02
N LYS A 53 -5.86 18.43 12.12
CA LYS A 53 -7.07 18.38 12.94
C LYS A 53 -8.32 18.70 12.12
N THR A 54 -8.23 19.68 11.22
CA THR A 54 -9.33 20.06 10.34
C THR A 54 -9.70 18.91 9.42
N GLN A 55 -8.72 18.24 8.84
CA GLN A 55 -8.95 17.11 7.96
C GLN A 55 -9.63 15.94 8.70
N ILE A 56 -9.21 15.66 9.92
CA ILE A 56 -9.83 14.63 10.75
C ILE A 56 -11.30 14.94 10.99
N LYS A 57 -11.64 16.19 11.29
CA LYS A 57 -13.03 16.61 11.49
C LYS A 57 -13.87 16.44 10.22
N LEU A 58 -13.32 16.79 9.07
CA LEU A 58 -14.00 16.61 7.79
C LEU A 58 -14.24 15.14 7.50
N ASP A 59 -13.25 14.29 7.78
CA ASP A 59 -13.36 12.86 7.57
C ASP A 59 -14.43 12.22 8.43
N ILE A 60 -14.59 12.67 9.67
CA ILE A 60 -15.64 12.20 10.57
C ILE A 60 -17.03 12.51 10.00
N LYS A 61 -17.19 13.68 9.38
CA LYS A 61 -18.45 14.07 8.75
C LYS A 61 -18.75 13.26 7.49
N GLU A 62 -17.71 12.92 6.73
CA GLU A 62 -17.84 12.31 5.40
C GLU A 62 -17.51 10.83 5.40
N LYS A 63 -17.83 10.14 6.44
CA LYS A 63 -17.62 8.69 6.71
C LYS A 63 -17.01 7.84 5.59
N ALA A 64 -17.61 7.81 4.42
CA ALA A 64 -17.17 6.93 3.32
C ALA A 64 -15.86 7.37 2.67
N GLN A 65 -15.39 8.58 2.93
CA GLN A 65 -14.17 9.11 2.33
C GLN A 65 -12.98 9.15 3.28
N ASN A 66 -13.14 8.61 4.47
CA ASN A 66 -12.09 8.63 5.50
C ASN A 66 -10.76 8.05 5.02
N VAL A 67 -10.80 7.09 4.10
CA VAL A 67 -9.62 6.37 3.63
C VAL A 67 -9.14 6.86 2.27
N ALA A 68 -10.02 7.53 1.49
CA ALA A 68 -9.76 7.84 0.09
C ALA A 68 -8.50 8.67 -0.15
N GLY A 69 -8.16 9.61 0.71
CA GLY A 69 -6.96 10.44 0.57
C GLY A 69 -5.85 10.09 1.55
N ALA A 70 -5.97 8.92 2.22
CA ALA A 70 -5.06 8.57 3.30
C ALA A 70 -3.68 8.11 2.83
N PHE A 71 -3.56 7.69 1.58
CA PHE A 71 -2.32 7.13 1.05
C PHE A 71 -1.83 7.91 -0.15
N ALA A 72 -0.52 7.96 -0.32
CA ALA A 72 0.11 8.60 -1.46
C ALA A 72 1.42 7.90 -1.78
N VAL A 73 1.86 8.05 -3.03
CA VAL A 73 3.21 7.64 -3.43
C VAL A 73 4.17 8.76 -3.04
N THR A 74 5.31 8.41 -2.47
CA THR A 74 6.32 9.38 -2.06
C THR A 74 6.87 10.15 -3.26
N GLU A 75 7.36 11.36 -3.02
CA GLU A 75 7.96 12.16 -4.10
C GLU A 75 9.19 11.50 -4.69
N ASP A 76 10.02 10.88 -3.85
CA ASP A 76 11.19 10.17 -4.31
C ASP A 76 10.80 9.03 -5.28
N ALA A 77 9.76 8.28 -4.92
CA ALA A 77 9.27 7.21 -5.78
C ALA A 77 8.69 7.75 -7.08
N ARG A 78 7.99 8.88 -7.03
CA ARG A 78 7.46 9.53 -8.24
C ARG A 78 8.58 9.91 -9.21
N ALA A 79 9.70 10.40 -8.67
CA ALA A 79 10.85 10.78 -9.50
C ALA A 79 11.52 9.54 -10.12
N ILE A 80 11.71 8.48 -9.33
CA ILE A 80 12.37 7.26 -9.77
C ILE A 80 11.53 6.51 -10.80
N PHE A 81 10.22 6.41 -10.58
CA PHE A 81 9.32 5.60 -11.39
C PHE A 81 8.45 6.43 -12.34
N ARG A 82 8.95 7.55 -12.81
CA ARG A 82 8.21 8.41 -13.75
C ARG A 82 7.73 7.55 -14.94
N ASN A 83 6.42 7.62 -15.23
CA ASN A 83 5.77 6.83 -16.28
C ASN A 83 5.94 5.32 -16.10
N GLY A 84 6.13 4.86 -14.84
CA GLY A 84 6.26 3.44 -14.52
C GLY A 84 7.67 2.89 -14.66
N GLY A 85 8.60 3.62 -15.28
CA GLY A 85 9.96 3.13 -15.47
C GLY A 85 10.00 1.79 -16.19
N THR A 86 10.78 0.84 -15.67
CA THR A 86 10.87 -0.52 -16.19
C THR A 86 10.02 -1.51 -15.41
N VAL A 87 9.21 -1.03 -14.47
CA VAL A 87 8.38 -1.87 -13.61
C VAL A 87 7.26 -2.52 -14.42
N ARG A 88 7.04 -3.81 -14.22
CA ARG A 88 5.99 -4.58 -14.90
C ARG A 88 4.92 -5.07 -13.97
N HIS A 89 5.30 -5.49 -12.75
CA HIS A 89 4.37 -6.12 -11.83
C HIS A 89 4.70 -5.76 -10.39
N ILE A 90 3.74 -5.16 -9.70
CA ILE A 90 3.81 -4.82 -8.28
C ILE A 90 2.85 -5.71 -7.53
N VAL A 91 3.28 -6.25 -6.39
CA VAL A 91 2.39 -6.94 -5.45
C VAL A 91 2.16 -6.02 -4.26
N LEU A 92 0.90 -5.65 -4.06
CA LEU A 92 0.44 -4.88 -2.90
C LEU A 92 -0.05 -5.88 -1.86
N LEU A 93 0.53 -5.85 -0.67
CA LEU A 93 0.26 -6.86 0.35
C LEU A 93 -0.26 -6.24 1.64
N ASP A 94 -1.35 -6.80 2.15
CA ASP A 94 -1.88 -6.46 3.47
C ASP A 94 -2.12 -7.75 4.25
N ASP A 95 -2.22 -7.66 5.57
CA ASP A 95 -2.42 -8.83 6.41
C ASP A 95 -3.86 -9.34 6.37
N VAL A 96 -4.82 -8.44 6.46
CA VAL A 96 -6.25 -8.79 6.52
C VAL A 96 -7.07 -7.92 5.58
N PHE A 97 -7.94 -8.56 4.80
CA PHE A 97 -8.94 -7.87 3.99
C PHE A 97 -10.23 -7.77 4.78
N THR A 98 -10.75 -6.56 4.96
CA THR A 98 -12.04 -6.33 5.63
C THR A 98 -13.08 -5.78 4.65
N THR A 99 -12.95 -4.52 4.26
CA THR A 99 -13.88 -3.87 3.34
C THR A 99 -13.26 -3.56 1.98
N GLY A 100 -11.96 -3.68 1.87
CA GLY A 100 -11.23 -3.28 0.67
C GLY A 100 -10.95 -1.79 0.58
N SER A 101 -11.42 -0.97 1.52
CA SER A 101 -11.23 0.47 1.48
C SER A 101 -9.76 0.87 1.52
N THR A 102 -9.00 0.26 2.41
CA THR A 102 -7.56 0.53 2.54
C THR A 102 -6.81 0.10 1.28
N LEU A 103 -7.05 -1.14 0.83
CA LEU A 103 -6.40 -1.64 -0.38
C LEU A 103 -6.80 -0.85 -1.61
N GLY A 104 -8.06 -0.44 -1.70
CA GLY A 104 -8.53 0.40 -2.80
C GLY A 104 -7.84 1.75 -2.83
N ALA A 105 -7.67 2.38 -1.67
CA ALA A 105 -6.97 3.67 -1.57
C ALA A 105 -5.50 3.53 -1.95
N CYS A 106 -4.83 2.47 -1.49
CA CYS A 106 -3.44 2.19 -1.85
C CYS A 106 -3.30 1.92 -3.35
N PHE A 107 -4.22 1.14 -3.92
CA PHE A 107 -4.24 0.85 -5.35
C PHE A 107 -4.36 2.14 -6.16
N ARG A 108 -5.27 3.02 -5.79
CA ARG A 108 -5.44 4.30 -6.50
C ARG A 108 -4.20 5.18 -6.39
N ALA A 109 -3.56 5.20 -5.21
CA ALA A 109 -2.33 5.96 -5.02
C ALA A 109 -1.22 5.43 -5.94
N LEU A 110 -1.04 4.11 -6.01
CA LEU A 110 -0.05 3.49 -6.89
C LEU A 110 -0.38 3.75 -8.36
N ARG A 111 -1.65 3.62 -8.75
CA ARG A 111 -2.06 3.82 -10.14
C ARG A 111 -1.87 5.27 -10.60
N SER A 112 -1.80 6.23 -9.69
CA SER A 112 -1.52 7.63 -10.04
C SER A 112 -0.09 7.83 -10.57
N VAL A 113 0.81 6.90 -10.28
CA VAL A 113 2.21 6.95 -10.74
C VAL A 113 2.50 5.87 -11.77
N PHE A 114 1.96 4.66 -11.54
CA PHE A 114 2.22 3.52 -12.41
C PHE A 114 1.08 3.35 -13.41
N PRO A 115 1.37 3.41 -14.72
CA PRO A 115 0.33 3.36 -15.77
C PRO A 115 -0.32 1.98 -15.84
N PRO A 116 -1.45 1.85 -16.58
CA PRO A 116 -2.17 0.57 -16.71
C PRO A 116 -1.34 -0.59 -17.27
N THR A 117 -0.22 -0.30 -17.92
CA THR A 117 0.70 -1.34 -18.40
C THR A 117 1.41 -2.05 -17.25
N VAL A 118 1.45 -1.44 -16.05
CA VAL A 118 2.00 -2.07 -14.86
C VAL A 118 0.89 -2.85 -14.18
N ARG A 119 1.11 -4.15 -13.99
CA ARG A 119 0.17 -4.99 -13.26
C ARG A 119 0.32 -4.73 -11.76
N ILE A 120 -0.79 -4.55 -11.07
CA ILE A 120 -0.80 -4.43 -9.62
C ILE A 120 -1.68 -5.55 -9.08
N SER A 121 -1.05 -6.53 -8.44
CA SER A 121 -1.75 -7.65 -7.81
C SER A 121 -1.90 -7.37 -6.32
N VAL A 122 -3.01 -7.78 -5.76
CA VAL A 122 -3.30 -7.58 -4.34
C VAL A 122 -3.30 -8.93 -3.64
N VAL A 123 -2.57 -9.02 -2.54
CA VAL A 123 -2.45 -10.26 -1.75
C VAL A 123 -2.78 -9.95 -0.29
N THR A 124 -3.62 -10.78 0.31
CA THR A 124 -3.91 -10.74 1.74
C THR A 124 -3.81 -12.15 2.30
N LEU A 125 -3.44 -12.28 3.58
CA LEU A 125 -3.40 -13.57 4.26
C LEU A 125 -4.73 -13.96 4.85
N GLY A 126 -5.54 -12.98 5.21
CA GLY A 126 -6.81 -13.22 5.86
C GLY A 126 -7.94 -12.44 5.23
N TYR A 127 -9.13 -12.93 5.46
CA TYR A 127 -10.36 -12.28 5.03
C TYR A 127 -11.32 -12.29 6.21
N VAL A 128 -11.86 -11.12 6.52
CA VAL A 128 -12.85 -10.99 7.60
C VAL A 128 -14.18 -10.62 6.97
N GLU A 129 -15.14 -11.51 7.10
CA GLU A 129 -16.50 -11.31 6.62
C GLU A 129 -17.28 -10.46 7.61
N ARG A 130 -18.06 -9.55 7.10
CA ARG A 130 -18.92 -8.71 7.92
C ARG A 130 -20.38 -8.90 7.58
#